data_31f1b39d62da9cbeadbdf4c73b3bcac8
#
_entry.id   31f1b39d62da9cbeadbdf4c73b3bcac8
#
_cell.length_a   1.000
_cell.length_b   1.000
_cell.length_c   1.000
_cell.angle_alpha   90.00
_cell.angle_beta   90.00
_cell.angle_gamma   90.00
#
_symmetry.space_group_name_H-M   'P 1'
#
loop_
_entity.id
_entity.type
_entity.pdbx_description
1 polymer ?
#
loop_
_entity_poly.entity_id
_entity_poly.type
_entity_poly.pdbx_seq_one_letter_code
_entity_poly.pdbx_strand_id
1 'polypeptide(L)'
;MVQALETIAQRRFTVEEYHRMAETGILGPDEHVELVRGVIRQMSPKNRAHVIAVDLICDLLKEALKGRASVYQEAPHVAEEIDSEPEPDLMVCSDPDRKAYGTNRTKALLVIEVAESSLKYDLGEKAALYAEAGVPEYWVVNLVDRELEVFRDPAEGRYRQHFRAAASDRVSPQPWADFEIEVSALLPED
;
A
#
# COMPACT_ATOMS: atom_id res chain seq x y z
N MET A 1 -39.49 -20.20 3.98
CA MET A 1 -38.37 -20.76 3.20
C MET A 1 -37.64 -19.61 2.59
N VAL A 2 -36.47 -19.27 3.11
CA VAL A 2 -35.60 -18.27 2.49
C VAL A 2 -34.83 -18.99 1.38
N GLN A 3 -35.11 -18.62 0.12
CA GLN A 3 -34.39 -19.12 -1.03
C GLN A 3 -32.93 -18.66 -0.88
N ALA A 4 -32.00 -19.62 -0.76
CA ALA A 4 -30.58 -19.33 -0.88
C ALA A 4 -30.33 -18.68 -2.25
N LEU A 5 -29.92 -17.42 -2.25
CA LEU A 5 -29.44 -16.78 -3.47
C LEU A 5 -28.23 -17.59 -3.97
N GLU A 6 -28.36 -18.25 -5.11
CA GLU A 6 -27.21 -18.86 -5.78
C GLU A 6 -26.16 -17.78 -5.98
N THR A 7 -25.01 -17.96 -5.37
CA THR A 7 -23.88 -17.05 -5.57
C THR A 7 -23.38 -17.26 -6.98
N ILE A 8 -23.73 -16.34 -7.88
CA ILE A 8 -23.20 -16.34 -9.24
C ILE A 8 -21.69 -16.15 -9.12
N ALA A 9 -20.92 -17.10 -9.66
CA ALA A 9 -19.46 -17.01 -9.66
C ALA A 9 -19.03 -15.80 -10.51
N GLN A 10 -18.36 -14.84 -9.88
CA GLN A 10 -17.78 -13.71 -10.58
C GLN A 10 -16.48 -14.16 -11.26
N ARG A 11 -16.31 -13.85 -12.55
CA ARG A 11 -15.04 -14.05 -13.24
C ARG A 11 -14.01 -13.07 -12.67
N ARG A 12 -12.81 -13.58 -12.39
CA ARG A 12 -11.68 -12.78 -11.95
C ARG A 12 -10.65 -12.65 -13.06
N PHE A 13 -9.90 -11.56 -13.04
CA PHE A 13 -8.85 -11.26 -14.01
C PHE A 13 -7.48 -11.59 -13.42
N THR A 14 -6.58 -12.08 -14.26
CA THR A 14 -5.17 -12.21 -13.90
C THR A 14 -4.45 -10.86 -14.09
N VAL A 15 -3.26 -10.70 -13.51
CA VAL A 15 -2.39 -9.53 -13.73
C VAL A 15 -2.09 -9.37 -15.23
N GLU A 16 -1.82 -10.47 -15.95
CA GLU A 16 -1.58 -10.44 -17.39
C GLU A 16 -2.79 -9.91 -18.18
N GLU A 17 -4.00 -10.34 -17.82
CA GLU A 17 -5.23 -9.84 -18.45
C GLU A 17 -5.45 -8.35 -18.15
N TYR A 18 -5.17 -7.91 -16.93
CA TYR A 18 -5.25 -6.51 -16.52
C TYR A 18 -4.29 -5.62 -17.31
N HIS A 19 -3.01 -6.03 -17.45
CA HIS A 19 -2.04 -5.32 -18.28
C HIS A 19 -2.49 -5.25 -19.75
N ARG A 20 -3.02 -6.35 -20.28
CA ARG A 20 -3.52 -6.39 -21.64
C ARG A 20 -4.69 -5.45 -21.88
N MET A 21 -5.56 -5.23 -20.86
CA MET A 21 -6.64 -4.24 -20.95
C MET A 21 -6.09 -2.82 -21.05
N ALA A 22 -5.04 -2.50 -20.30
CA ALA A 22 -4.37 -1.20 -20.41
C ALA A 22 -3.69 -1.02 -21.77
N GLU A 23 -2.93 -2.02 -22.25
CA GLU A 23 -2.24 -1.99 -23.54
C GLU A 23 -3.18 -1.83 -24.73
N THR A 24 -4.37 -2.41 -24.65
CA THR A 24 -5.40 -2.35 -25.72
C THR A 24 -6.35 -1.17 -25.59
N GLY A 25 -6.21 -0.35 -24.53
CA GLY A 25 -7.05 0.81 -24.30
C GLY A 25 -8.46 0.49 -23.80
N ILE A 26 -8.69 -0.72 -23.29
CA ILE A 26 -9.94 -1.06 -22.56
C ILE A 26 -9.96 -0.31 -21.24
N LEU A 27 -8.82 -0.25 -20.54
CA LEU A 27 -8.59 0.66 -19.43
C LEU A 27 -7.85 1.88 -19.98
N GLY A 28 -8.47 3.05 -19.83
CA GLY A 28 -7.89 4.31 -20.31
C GLY A 28 -6.77 4.82 -19.40
N PRO A 29 -5.87 5.67 -19.91
CA PRO A 29 -4.76 6.22 -19.10
C PRO A 29 -5.22 7.14 -17.97
N ASP A 30 -6.46 7.63 -18.02
CA ASP A 30 -7.05 8.50 -17.00
C ASP A 30 -7.92 7.71 -15.99
N GLU A 31 -8.00 6.39 -16.14
CA GLU A 31 -8.72 5.55 -15.21
C GLU A 31 -7.83 5.21 -14.00
N HIS A 32 -8.19 5.75 -12.83
CA HIS A 32 -7.52 5.43 -11.56
C HIS A 32 -8.12 4.14 -10.99
N VAL A 33 -7.55 3.02 -11.39
CA VAL A 33 -7.99 1.67 -10.99
C VAL A 33 -6.81 0.82 -10.55
N GLU A 34 -7.06 -0.14 -9.67
CA GLU A 34 -6.11 -1.15 -9.23
C GLU A 34 -6.72 -2.55 -9.37
N LEU A 35 -5.89 -3.57 -9.50
CA LEU A 35 -6.34 -4.98 -9.49
C LEU A 35 -6.17 -5.55 -8.09
N VAL A 36 -7.28 -6.02 -7.48
CA VAL A 36 -7.28 -6.63 -6.16
C VAL A 36 -7.98 -7.98 -6.21
N ARG A 37 -7.23 -9.06 -6.02
CA ARG A 37 -7.72 -10.44 -6.10
C ARG A 37 -8.55 -10.72 -7.35
N GLY A 38 -8.04 -10.25 -8.50
CA GLY A 38 -8.68 -10.40 -9.80
C GLY A 38 -9.91 -9.50 -10.02
N VAL A 39 -10.15 -8.53 -9.15
CA VAL A 39 -11.23 -7.54 -9.29
C VAL A 39 -10.64 -6.18 -9.56
N ILE A 40 -11.03 -5.54 -10.66
CA ILE A 40 -10.66 -4.16 -10.97
C ILE A 40 -11.49 -3.25 -10.08
N ARG A 41 -10.80 -2.41 -9.29
CA ARG A 41 -11.40 -1.47 -8.34
C ARG A 41 -11.04 -0.05 -8.69
N GLN A 42 -12.00 0.84 -8.60
CA GLN A 42 -11.75 2.26 -8.72
C GLN A 42 -11.12 2.79 -7.44
N MET A 43 -10.05 3.54 -7.57
CA MET A 43 -9.37 4.20 -6.46
C MET A 43 -10.16 5.43 -5.98
N SER A 44 -10.08 5.73 -4.70
CA SER A 44 -10.70 6.92 -4.13
C SER A 44 -9.99 8.20 -4.60
N PRO A 45 -10.73 9.30 -4.85
CA PRO A 45 -10.11 10.58 -5.15
C PRO A 45 -9.24 11.05 -3.98
N LYS A 46 -8.05 11.58 -4.29
CA LYS A 46 -7.11 12.14 -3.31
C LYS A 46 -7.49 13.59 -3.01
N ASN A 47 -7.65 13.93 -1.74
CA ASN A 47 -7.84 15.32 -1.32
C ASN A 47 -6.50 15.98 -0.98
N ARG A 48 -6.56 17.27 -0.62
CA ARG A 48 -5.36 18.08 -0.30
C ARG A 48 -4.57 17.51 0.88
N ALA A 49 -5.24 17.09 1.96
CA ALA A 49 -4.57 16.56 3.15
C ALA A 49 -3.81 15.27 2.83
N HIS A 50 -4.42 14.38 2.05
CA HIS A 50 -3.79 13.17 1.57
C HIS A 50 -2.52 13.47 0.76
N VAL A 51 -2.60 14.35 -0.24
CA VAL A 51 -1.44 14.70 -1.09
C VAL A 51 -0.30 15.28 -0.24
N ILE A 52 -0.60 16.20 0.68
CA ILE A 52 0.42 16.79 1.57
C ILE A 52 1.07 15.70 2.44
N ALA A 53 0.27 14.80 3.02
CA ALA A 53 0.83 13.71 3.85
C ALA A 53 1.75 12.79 3.04
N VAL A 54 1.34 12.39 1.84
CA VAL A 54 2.16 11.55 0.95
C VAL A 54 3.49 12.24 0.63
N ASP A 55 3.48 13.52 0.29
CA ASP A 55 4.70 14.29 -0.01
C ASP A 55 5.62 14.39 1.21
N LEU A 56 5.09 14.73 2.39
CA LEU A 56 5.87 14.81 3.64
C LEU A 56 6.56 13.47 3.97
N ILE A 57 5.82 12.37 3.89
CA ILE A 57 6.34 11.03 4.16
C ILE A 57 7.39 10.64 3.13
N CYS A 58 7.14 10.94 1.87
CA CYS A 58 8.05 10.65 0.77
C CYS A 58 9.39 11.35 0.95
N ASP A 59 9.38 12.65 1.24
CA ASP A 59 10.60 13.45 1.45
C ASP A 59 11.38 12.98 2.67
N LEU A 60 10.69 12.71 3.79
CA LEU A 60 11.29 12.20 5.01
C LEU A 60 11.99 10.85 4.78
N LEU A 61 11.31 9.92 4.14
CA LEU A 61 11.86 8.59 3.86
C LEU A 61 12.99 8.63 2.83
N LYS A 62 12.90 9.46 1.79
CA LYS A 62 13.98 9.64 0.81
C LYS A 62 15.25 10.18 1.43
N GLU A 63 15.14 11.14 2.36
CA GLU A 63 16.31 11.69 3.05
C GLU A 63 16.91 10.66 4.04
N ALA A 64 16.07 10.04 4.88
CA ALA A 64 16.52 9.08 5.88
C ALA A 64 17.14 7.80 5.28
N LEU A 65 16.61 7.35 4.13
CA LEU A 65 17.02 6.09 3.48
C LEU A 65 17.96 6.30 2.27
N LYS A 66 18.51 7.49 2.11
CA LYS A 66 19.42 7.82 1.00
C LYS A 66 20.59 6.84 0.90
N GLY A 67 20.73 6.20 -0.27
CA GLY A 67 21.75 5.17 -0.52
C GLY A 67 21.49 3.82 0.16
N ARG A 68 20.37 3.64 0.86
CA ARG A 68 19.98 2.39 1.57
C ARG A 68 18.76 1.72 0.97
N ALA A 69 17.83 2.51 0.45
CA ALA A 69 16.59 2.05 -0.15
C ALA A 69 16.09 3.02 -1.21
N SER A 70 15.13 2.58 -2.02
CA SER A 70 14.37 3.43 -2.93
C SER A 70 12.95 3.61 -2.42
N VAL A 71 12.48 4.85 -2.45
CA VAL A 71 11.10 5.21 -2.15
C VAL A 71 10.38 5.49 -3.46
N TYR A 72 9.30 4.77 -3.71
CA TYR A 72 8.43 4.92 -4.85
C TYR A 72 7.09 5.48 -4.37
N GLN A 73 6.56 6.42 -5.11
CA GLN A 73 5.26 7.03 -4.88
C GLN A 73 4.30 6.58 -5.98
N GLU A 74 3.09 6.15 -5.61
CA GLU A 74 2.06 5.72 -6.56
C GLU A 74 2.58 4.71 -7.59
N ALA A 75 3.26 3.69 -7.11
CA ALA A 75 3.91 2.72 -7.97
C ALA A 75 3.26 1.33 -7.80
N PRO A 76 2.94 0.64 -8.91
CA PRO A 76 2.32 -0.67 -8.85
C PRO A 76 3.14 -1.69 -8.04
N HIS A 77 2.48 -2.41 -7.15
CA HIS A 77 3.02 -3.57 -6.44
C HIS A 77 2.44 -4.86 -7.02
N VAL A 78 3.19 -5.48 -7.91
CA VAL A 78 2.74 -6.69 -8.61
C VAL A 78 2.83 -7.91 -7.69
N ALA A 79 1.71 -8.59 -7.46
CA ALA A 79 1.58 -9.83 -6.69
C ALA A 79 0.82 -10.87 -7.52
N GLU A 80 1.53 -11.48 -8.50
CA GLU A 80 0.97 -12.41 -9.48
C GLU A 80 0.30 -13.63 -8.83
N GLU A 81 0.85 -14.13 -7.71
CA GLU A 81 0.36 -15.33 -7.03
C GLU A 81 -1.06 -15.17 -6.46
N ILE A 82 -1.51 -13.94 -6.32
CA ILE A 82 -2.84 -13.60 -5.81
C ILE A 82 -3.65 -12.73 -6.76
N ASP A 83 -3.25 -12.71 -8.04
CA ASP A 83 -3.88 -11.90 -9.08
C ASP A 83 -4.16 -10.46 -8.63
N SER A 84 -3.11 -9.78 -8.13
CA SER A 84 -3.25 -8.44 -7.59
C SER A 84 -2.12 -7.52 -8.01
N GLU A 85 -2.49 -6.27 -8.27
CA GLU A 85 -1.58 -5.17 -8.55
C GLU A 85 -2.16 -3.90 -7.93
N PRO A 86 -2.05 -3.77 -6.58
CA PRO A 86 -2.41 -2.53 -5.90
C PRO A 86 -1.39 -1.43 -6.21
N GLU A 87 -1.84 -0.19 -6.11
CA GLU A 87 -1.01 1.00 -6.27
C GLU A 87 -0.93 1.75 -4.94
N PRO A 88 0.01 1.36 -4.03
CA PRO A 88 0.15 2.02 -2.75
C PRO A 88 0.61 3.47 -2.89
N ASP A 89 0.22 4.32 -1.95
CA ASP A 89 0.68 5.71 -1.92
C ASP A 89 2.21 5.79 -1.84
N LEU A 90 2.85 4.92 -1.03
CA LEU A 90 4.31 4.80 -0.96
C LEU A 90 4.76 3.35 -0.81
N MET A 91 5.82 3.01 -1.51
CA MET A 91 6.50 1.72 -1.42
C MET A 91 8.00 1.92 -1.22
N VAL A 92 8.58 1.27 -0.22
CA VAL A 92 10.01 1.32 0.07
C VAL A 92 10.63 -0.03 -0.22
N CYS A 93 11.61 -0.04 -1.13
CA CYS A 93 12.27 -1.24 -1.62
C CYS A 93 13.78 -1.24 -1.28
N SER A 94 14.35 -2.42 -1.12
CA SER A 94 15.77 -2.60 -0.79
C SER A 94 16.75 -2.23 -1.92
N ASP A 95 16.25 -1.86 -3.10
CA ASP A 95 17.07 -1.50 -4.26
C ASP A 95 17.40 0.00 -4.29
N PRO A 96 18.56 0.44 -3.77
CA PRO A 96 18.89 1.87 -3.71
C PRO A 96 19.16 2.46 -5.10
N ASP A 97 19.51 1.63 -6.08
CA ASP A 97 19.85 2.06 -7.45
C ASP A 97 18.64 2.07 -8.41
N ARG A 98 17.47 1.63 -7.95
CA ARG A 98 16.24 1.51 -8.75
C ARG A 98 16.34 0.63 -9.99
N LYS A 99 17.37 -0.21 -10.08
CA LYS A 99 17.61 -1.07 -11.26
C LYS A 99 16.68 -2.27 -11.34
N ALA A 100 16.12 -2.66 -10.20
CA ALA A 100 15.22 -3.81 -10.10
C ALA A 100 13.74 -3.45 -10.23
N TYR A 101 13.38 -2.15 -10.25
CA TYR A 101 11.98 -1.73 -10.34
C TYR A 101 11.30 -2.28 -11.61
N GLY A 102 10.09 -2.79 -11.46
CA GLY A 102 9.35 -3.43 -12.55
C GLY A 102 9.85 -4.84 -12.92
N THR A 103 10.77 -5.40 -12.15
CA THR A 103 11.18 -6.79 -12.28
C THR A 103 10.66 -7.60 -11.07
N ASN A 104 10.53 -8.93 -11.21
CA ASN A 104 10.19 -9.85 -10.11
C ASN A 104 11.20 -9.83 -8.95
N ARG A 105 12.20 -8.95 -8.99
CA ARG A 105 13.25 -8.77 -7.96
C ARG A 105 12.99 -7.60 -7.04
N THR A 106 12.06 -6.70 -7.39
CA THR A 106 11.72 -5.56 -6.55
C THR A 106 10.86 -6.05 -5.39
N LYS A 107 11.44 -6.13 -4.20
CA LYS A 107 10.71 -6.49 -2.98
C LYS A 107 10.40 -5.25 -2.17
N ALA A 108 9.13 -4.99 -1.97
CA ALA A 108 8.68 -4.01 -0.99
C ALA A 108 9.03 -4.51 0.42
N LEU A 109 9.73 -3.68 1.17
CA LEU A 109 10.03 -3.93 2.58
C LEU A 109 9.08 -3.20 3.51
N LEU A 110 8.53 -2.09 3.03
CA LEU A 110 7.52 -1.31 3.70
C LEU A 110 6.56 -0.75 2.64
N VAL A 111 5.29 -0.91 2.88
CA VAL A 111 4.21 -0.26 2.11
C VAL A 111 3.45 0.68 3.03
N ILE A 112 3.09 1.86 2.53
CA ILE A 112 2.39 2.89 3.29
C ILE A 112 1.18 3.36 2.48
N GLU A 113 0.03 3.37 3.12
CA GLU A 113 -1.20 4.00 2.62
C GLU A 113 -1.54 5.19 3.53
N VAL A 114 -2.03 6.27 2.93
CA VAL A 114 -2.54 7.45 3.63
C VAL A 114 -4.05 7.42 3.55
N ALA A 115 -4.70 7.21 4.67
CA ALA A 115 -6.12 6.88 4.73
C ALA A 115 -6.98 7.99 5.36
N GLU A 116 -8.06 8.33 4.67
CA GLU A 116 -9.16 9.13 5.20
C GLU A 116 -10.49 8.41 4.89
N SER A 117 -11.02 8.55 3.68
CA SER A 117 -12.25 7.88 3.27
C SER A 117 -12.06 6.36 3.03
N SER A 118 -10.85 5.93 2.71
CA SER A 118 -10.47 4.54 2.48
C SER A 118 -10.12 3.76 3.75
N LEU A 119 -10.06 4.39 4.93
CA LEU A 119 -9.51 3.85 6.17
C LEU A 119 -9.96 2.40 6.47
N LYS A 120 -11.24 2.12 6.37
CA LYS A 120 -11.76 0.78 6.63
C LYS A 120 -11.23 -0.27 5.64
N TYR A 121 -11.04 0.13 4.39
CA TYR A 121 -10.51 -0.73 3.34
C TYR A 121 -9.03 -0.99 3.56
N ASP A 122 -8.27 0.05 3.89
CA ASP A 122 -6.82 -0.03 4.11
C ASP A 122 -6.48 -0.84 5.36
N LEU A 123 -7.25 -0.67 6.46
CA LEU A 123 -7.09 -1.46 7.68
C LEU A 123 -7.54 -2.92 7.51
N GLY A 124 -8.35 -3.24 6.54
CA GLY A 124 -8.95 -4.57 6.35
C GLY A 124 -8.41 -5.30 5.13
N GLU A 125 -8.98 -5.05 3.96
CA GLU A 125 -8.70 -5.80 2.75
C GLU A 125 -7.28 -5.55 2.22
N LYS A 126 -6.79 -4.31 2.23
CA LYS A 126 -5.41 -3.97 1.84
C LYS A 126 -4.38 -4.58 2.81
N ALA A 127 -4.62 -4.51 4.12
CA ALA A 127 -3.73 -5.14 5.11
C ALA A 127 -3.62 -6.66 4.88
N ALA A 128 -4.74 -7.35 4.62
CA ALA A 128 -4.72 -8.77 4.29
C ALA A 128 -4.01 -9.05 2.95
N LEU A 129 -4.22 -8.19 1.95
CA LEU A 129 -3.58 -8.29 0.64
C LEU A 129 -2.05 -8.20 0.75
N TYR A 130 -1.54 -7.17 1.43
CA TYR A 130 -0.09 -6.99 1.59
C TYR A 130 0.56 -8.07 2.46
N ALA A 131 -0.17 -8.58 3.46
CA ALA A 131 0.31 -9.73 4.24
C ALA A 131 0.42 -11.00 3.39
N GLU A 132 -0.56 -11.26 2.51
CA GLU A 132 -0.55 -12.40 1.59
C GLU A 132 0.54 -12.27 0.52
N ALA A 133 0.77 -11.04 0.03
CA ALA A 133 1.89 -10.72 -0.86
C ALA A 133 3.27 -10.77 -0.16
N GLY A 134 3.31 -11.03 1.15
CA GLY A 134 4.54 -11.18 1.91
C GLY A 134 5.30 -9.88 2.18
N VAL A 135 4.63 -8.72 2.14
CA VAL A 135 5.21 -7.42 2.52
C VAL A 135 5.52 -7.43 4.02
N PRO A 136 6.79 -7.28 4.44
CA PRO A 136 7.18 -7.46 5.85
C PRO A 136 6.52 -6.49 6.80
N GLU A 137 6.29 -5.25 6.36
CA GLU A 137 5.71 -4.18 7.17
C GLU A 137 4.75 -3.33 6.33
N TYR A 138 3.60 -3.01 6.92
CA TYR A 138 2.58 -2.19 6.30
C TYR A 138 2.12 -1.11 7.28
N TRP A 139 2.05 0.12 6.82
CA TRP A 139 1.62 1.27 7.59
C TRP A 139 0.36 1.89 6.99
N VAL A 140 -0.56 2.32 7.84
CA VAL A 140 -1.68 3.18 7.45
C VAL A 140 -1.59 4.48 8.25
N VAL A 141 -1.32 5.57 7.56
CA VAL A 141 -1.35 6.92 8.13
C VAL A 141 -2.80 7.36 8.17
N ASN A 142 -3.41 7.22 9.34
CA ASN A 142 -4.82 7.50 9.59
C ASN A 142 -5.02 9.01 9.81
N LEU A 143 -5.47 9.70 8.78
CA LEU A 143 -5.73 11.15 8.85
C LEU A 143 -6.96 11.51 9.69
N VAL A 144 -7.89 10.56 9.88
CA VAL A 144 -9.13 10.77 10.64
C VAL A 144 -8.84 10.91 12.13
N ASP A 145 -8.07 9.94 12.67
CA ASP A 145 -7.75 9.87 14.10
C ASP A 145 -6.36 10.47 14.40
N ARG A 146 -5.62 10.90 13.38
CA ARG A 146 -4.27 11.47 13.46
C ARG A 146 -3.27 10.55 14.19
N GLU A 147 -3.25 9.31 13.75
CA GLU A 147 -2.40 8.25 14.30
C GLU A 147 -1.78 7.39 13.18
N LEU A 148 -0.81 6.56 13.52
CA LEU A 148 -0.20 5.59 12.62
C LEU A 148 -0.61 4.18 13.06
N GLU A 149 -1.21 3.43 12.14
CA GLU A 149 -1.48 2.00 12.30
C GLU A 149 -0.32 1.20 11.70
N VAL A 150 0.31 0.35 12.49
CA VAL A 150 1.50 -0.42 12.10
C VAL A 150 1.20 -1.90 12.11
N PHE A 151 1.44 -2.55 10.99
CA PHE A 151 1.25 -3.98 10.79
C PHE A 151 2.59 -4.65 10.48
N ARG A 152 2.91 -5.77 11.14
CA ARG A 152 4.18 -6.48 11.04
C ARG A 152 4.00 -8.00 11.11
N ASP A 153 5.03 -8.73 10.72
CA ASP A 153 5.10 -10.19 10.81
C ASP A 153 3.98 -10.88 10.00
N PRO A 154 4.01 -10.77 8.66
CA PRO A 154 2.99 -11.38 7.80
C PRO A 154 3.08 -12.91 7.86
N ALA A 155 1.94 -13.56 8.11
CA ALA A 155 1.81 -15.01 8.08
C ALA A 155 0.37 -15.42 7.79
N GLU A 156 0.20 -16.41 6.93
CA GLU A 156 -1.11 -16.98 6.61
C GLU A 156 -2.13 -15.92 6.14
N GLY A 157 -1.67 -14.96 5.31
CA GLY A 157 -2.49 -13.90 4.74
C GLY A 157 -2.94 -12.82 5.73
N ARG A 158 -2.23 -12.67 6.85
CA ARG A 158 -2.49 -11.61 7.85
C ARG A 158 -1.21 -11.20 8.56
N TYR A 159 -1.21 -10.01 9.14
CA TYR A 159 -0.15 -9.59 10.04
C TYR A 159 -0.42 -10.09 11.45
N ARG A 160 0.59 -10.68 12.10
CA ARG A 160 0.49 -11.18 13.49
C ARG A 160 0.60 -10.06 14.53
N GLN A 161 1.22 -8.96 14.14
CA GLN A 161 1.37 -7.77 14.98
C GLN A 161 0.62 -6.61 14.35
N HIS A 162 -0.20 -5.95 15.14
CA HIS A 162 -0.89 -4.71 14.79
C HIS A 162 -0.95 -3.83 16.03
N PHE A 163 -0.49 -2.60 15.91
CA PHE A 163 -0.56 -1.61 16.99
C PHE A 163 -0.75 -0.20 16.42
N ARG A 164 -1.22 0.69 17.28
CA ARG A 164 -1.38 2.12 16.99
C ARG A 164 -0.30 2.92 17.67
N ALA A 165 0.14 3.96 17.00
CA ALA A 165 1.08 4.95 17.53
C ALA A 165 0.42 6.34 17.40
N ALA A 166 0.29 7.03 18.51
CA ALA A 166 -0.26 8.39 18.56
C ALA A 166 0.72 9.39 17.94
N ALA A 167 0.24 10.60 17.61
CA ALA A 167 1.05 11.64 16.98
C ALA A 167 2.35 11.97 17.75
N SER A 168 2.35 11.84 19.09
CA SER A 168 3.53 12.07 19.93
C SER A 168 4.50 10.88 20.02
N ASP A 169 4.13 9.73 19.50
CA ASP A 169 4.94 8.52 19.59
C ASP A 169 6.00 8.50 18.49
N ARG A 170 7.03 7.68 18.72
CA ARG A 170 8.11 7.44 17.76
C ARG A 170 8.07 5.99 17.29
N VAL A 171 8.20 5.80 15.99
CA VAL A 171 8.17 4.48 15.35
C VAL A 171 9.38 4.34 14.44
N SER A 172 10.04 3.19 14.50
CA SER A 172 11.09 2.81 13.55
C SER A 172 10.54 1.81 12.56
N PRO A 173 10.75 1.99 11.25
CA PRO A 173 10.49 0.93 10.28
C PRO A 173 11.37 -0.28 10.57
N GLN A 174 10.80 -1.47 10.64
CA GLN A 174 11.51 -2.69 11.03
C GLN A 174 12.78 -2.96 10.20
N PRO A 175 12.77 -2.77 8.86
CA PRO A 175 13.97 -2.97 8.05
C PRO A 175 15.10 -1.95 8.33
N TRP A 176 14.78 -0.81 8.98
CA TRP A 176 15.70 0.29 9.28
C TRP A 176 15.50 0.78 10.72
N ALA A 177 15.64 -0.13 11.69
CA ALA A 177 15.41 0.14 13.11
C ALA A 177 16.41 1.14 13.75
N ASP A 178 17.39 1.60 12.99
CA ASP A 178 18.41 2.57 13.41
C ASP A 178 17.95 4.03 13.26
N PHE A 179 16.78 4.29 12.70
CA PHE A 179 16.18 5.62 12.73
C PHE A 179 14.72 5.57 13.20
N GLU A 180 14.30 6.64 13.85
CA GLU A 180 12.94 6.80 14.38
C GLU A 180 12.25 7.98 13.74
N ILE A 181 10.96 7.80 13.50
CA ILE A 181 10.06 8.84 12.97
C ILE A 181 9.07 9.21 14.06
N GLU A 182 8.92 10.48 14.37
CA GLU A 182 7.81 10.97 15.17
C GLU A 182 6.55 10.96 14.31
N VAL A 183 5.48 10.33 14.77
CA VAL A 183 4.26 10.14 13.98
C VAL A 183 3.66 11.48 13.52
N SER A 184 3.79 12.54 14.33
CA SER A 184 3.37 13.90 13.95
C SER A 184 4.01 14.39 12.65
N ALA A 185 5.25 13.95 12.34
CA ALA A 185 5.94 14.32 11.10
C ALA A 185 5.36 13.67 9.84
N LEU A 186 4.49 12.66 9.97
CA LEU A 186 3.78 12.00 8.88
C LEU A 186 2.42 12.66 8.60
N LEU A 187 1.97 13.55 9.48
CA LEU A 187 0.63 14.14 9.45
C LEU A 187 0.71 15.60 8.97
N PRO A 188 -0.18 16.02 8.05
CA PRO A 188 -0.22 17.41 7.65
C PRO A 188 -0.62 18.31 8.84
N GLU A 189 -0.16 19.56 8.82
CA GLU A 189 -0.67 20.59 9.74
C GLU A 189 -2.14 20.88 9.43
N ASP A 190 -2.90 21.29 10.45
CA ASP A 190 -4.33 21.62 10.35
C ASP A 190 -4.58 22.88 9.50
#